data_3bb875d37d940a982550a8e2233b946c
#
_entry.id   3bb875d37d940a982550a8e2233b946c
#
_cell.length_a   1.000
_cell.length_b   1.000
_cell.length_c   1.000
_cell.angle_alpha   90.00
_cell.angle_beta   90.00
_cell.angle_gamma   90.00
#
_symmetry.space_group_name_H-M   'P 1'
#
loop_
_entity.id
_entity.type
_entity.pdbx_description
1 polymer ?
#
loop_
_entity_poly.entity_id
_entity_poly.type
_entity_poly.pdbx_seq_one_letter_code
_entity_poly.pdbx_strand_id
1 'polypeptide(L)'
;VKIFIAMLALSFSAFALELPVGSFNALETKNNSPLALENAPLFEGIVKLSNCSGSLVIFDGQPTTSKALVLTNGHCLGGGFLKPNEVVINKSVRRTMRVYDAKMKLHNINATKIVYGTMTDTDAALYELDATYNDIQTRTSIRPLLLANTRPLSGVKIDIPSGYWARNWACEIDGFVHQLREADWLFTDSIRYNQGCETIGGTSGSPIVENGTRIVIGINNTGNESGRRCTMNNPCEVDETGRVVVLPKRSYGQQTYKFYGCFNENFALDLALSSCDLPK
;
A
#
# COMPACT_ATOMS: atom_id res chain seq x y z
N VAL A 1 -52.25 -36.71 63.54
CA VAL A 1 -51.04 -37.32 63.01
C VAL A 1 -50.27 -36.20 62.26
N LYS A 2 -49.18 -35.67 62.86
CA LYS A 2 -48.29 -34.67 62.25
C LYS A 2 -47.12 -35.40 61.58
N ILE A 3 -47.04 -35.32 60.31
CA ILE A 3 -45.92 -35.85 59.55
C ILE A 3 -44.85 -34.72 59.41
N PHE A 4 -43.68 -34.92 60.00
CA PHE A 4 -42.51 -34.10 59.81
C PHE A 4 -41.79 -34.56 58.53
N ILE A 5 -41.65 -33.70 57.58
CA ILE A 5 -40.78 -33.89 56.37
C ILE A 5 -39.44 -33.21 56.68
N ALA A 6 -38.41 -34.04 56.87
CA ALA A 6 -37.03 -33.57 57.00
C ALA A 6 -36.47 -33.24 55.58
N MET A 7 -36.14 -31.99 55.37
CA MET A 7 -35.35 -31.57 54.14
C MET A 7 -33.88 -31.88 54.40
N LEU A 8 -33.31 -32.75 53.57
CA LEU A 8 -31.90 -33.06 53.53
C LEU A 8 -31.24 -32.02 52.56
N ALA A 9 -30.46 -31.10 53.10
CA ALA A 9 -29.69 -30.20 52.33
C ALA A 9 -28.39 -30.88 51.87
N LEU A 10 -28.28 -31.18 50.57
CA LEU A 10 -27.03 -31.63 49.95
C LEU A 10 -26.19 -30.39 49.63
N SER A 11 -25.10 -30.24 50.37
CA SER A 11 -24.05 -29.26 50.04
C SER A 11 -23.14 -29.80 48.92
N PHE A 12 -23.25 -29.23 47.75
CA PHE A 12 -22.27 -29.44 46.67
C PHE A 12 -21.03 -28.60 46.94
N SER A 13 -19.94 -29.26 47.32
CA SER A 13 -18.61 -28.66 47.33
C SER A 13 -18.12 -28.56 45.88
N ALA A 14 -18.03 -27.34 45.34
CA ALA A 14 -17.37 -27.08 44.07
C ALA A 14 -15.86 -27.23 44.28
N PHE A 15 -15.27 -28.29 43.76
CA PHE A 15 -13.82 -28.37 43.56
C PHE A 15 -13.46 -27.48 42.40
N ALA A 16 -12.85 -26.33 42.69
CA ALA A 16 -12.16 -25.53 41.69
C ALA A 16 -10.91 -26.32 41.30
N LEU A 17 -10.87 -26.81 40.07
CA LEU A 17 -9.68 -27.36 39.45
C LEU A 17 -8.77 -26.15 39.07
N GLU A 18 -7.79 -25.84 39.91
CA GLU A 18 -6.72 -24.93 39.54
C GLU A 18 -5.85 -25.58 38.47
N LEU A 19 -6.00 -25.17 37.23
CA LEU A 19 -5.05 -25.48 36.17
C LEU A 19 -3.75 -24.74 36.48
N PRO A 20 -2.56 -25.37 36.33
CA PRO A 20 -1.31 -24.70 36.55
C PRO A 20 -1.19 -23.58 35.48
N VAL A 21 -1.08 -22.33 35.93
CA VAL A 21 -0.71 -21.21 35.13
C VAL A 21 0.74 -21.43 34.68
N GLY A 22 0.89 -22.12 33.55
CA GLY A 22 2.16 -22.15 32.86
C GLY A 22 2.51 -20.71 32.49
N SER A 23 3.59 -20.21 33.06
CA SER A 23 4.22 -18.97 32.61
C SER A 23 4.57 -19.15 31.13
N PHE A 24 3.71 -18.64 30.25
CA PHE A 24 4.10 -18.36 28.88
C PHE A 24 5.14 -17.25 28.98
N ASN A 25 6.42 -17.64 29.00
CA ASN A 25 7.48 -16.74 28.60
C ASN A 25 7.09 -16.32 27.16
N ALA A 26 6.54 -15.11 27.04
CA ALA A 26 6.47 -14.43 25.78
C ALA A 26 7.90 -14.46 25.24
N LEU A 27 8.16 -15.30 24.23
CA LEU A 27 9.28 -15.14 23.34
C LEU A 27 9.17 -13.70 22.84
N GLU A 28 9.95 -12.80 23.43
CA GLU A 28 10.27 -11.53 22.80
C GLU A 28 10.90 -11.88 21.45
N THR A 29 10.05 -12.04 20.44
CA THR A 29 10.50 -11.84 19.08
C THR A 29 10.96 -10.40 19.06
N LYS A 30 12.27 -10.20 19.18
CA LYS A 30 12.90 -8.95 18.79
C LYS A 30 12.53 -8.73 17.35
N ASN A 31 11.43 -8.01 17.14
CA ASN A 31 11.11 -7.38 15.87
C ASN A 31 12.19 -6.30 15.65
N ASN A 32 13.38 -6.75 15.25
CA ASN A 32 14.34 -5.90 14.57
C ASN A 32 13.81 -5.64 13.17
N SER A 33 12.65 -5.00 13.07
CA SER A 33 12.23 -4.35 11.83
C SER A 33 13.02 -3.04 11.74
N PRO A 34 14.04 -2.93 10.86
CA PRO A 34 14.99 -1.79 10.88
C PRO A 34 14.38 -0.46 10.44
N LEU A 35 13.07 -0.40 10.21
CA LEU A 35 12.43 0.68 9.46
C LEU A 35 11.35 1.46 10.22
N ALA A 36 10.97 1.05 11.44
CA ALA A 36 10.14 1.86 12.33
C ALA A 36 11.01 2.88 13.04
N LEU A 37 11.22 4.05 12.43
CA LEU A 37 11.93 5.16 13.03
C LEU A 37 10.94 6.29 13.31
N GLU A 38 10.59 6.49 14.60
CA GLU A 38 10.03 7.76 15.05
C GLU A 38 10.93 8.89 14.52
N ASN A 39 10.36 9.86 13.79
CA ASN A 39 11.03 10.98 13.11
C ASN A 39 11.82 10.64 11.83
N ALA A 40 11.45 9.62 11.08
CA ALA A 40 12.03 9.40 9.75
C ALA A 40 11.70 10.58 8.80
N PRO A 41 12.66 11.06 7.99
CA PRO A 41 12.41 12.12 7.03
C PRO A 41 11.34 11.68 6.02
N LEU A 42 10.21 12.38 6.00
CA LEU A 42 9.02 12.01 5.22
C LEU A 42 9.27 11.84 3.72
N PHE A 43 10.24 12.59 3.15
CA PHE A 43 10.53 12.55 1.72
C PHE A 43 11.70 11.64 1.33
N GLU A 44 12.43 11.05 2.27
CA GLU A 44 13.50 10.12 1.93
C GLU A 44 12.94 8.89 1.20
N GLY A 45 13.40 8.66 -0.03
CA GLY A 45 12.95 7.56 -0.87
C GLY A 45 11.72 7.89 -1.73
N ILE A 46 11.15 9.10 -1.61
CA ILE A 46 10.05 9.54 -2.48
C ILE A 46 10.60 9.91 -3.85
N VAL A 47 9.93 9.45 -4.90
CA VAL A 47 10.39 9.59 -6.29
C VAL A 47 9.56 10.63 -7.04
N LYS A 48 10.25 11.50 -7.76
CA LYS A 48 9.66 12.46 -8.70
C LYS A 48 9.77 11.92 -10.12
N LEU A 49 8.62 11.67 -10.74
CA LEU A 49 8.50 11.40 -12.17
C LEU A 49 8.18 12.70 -12.93
N SER A 50 8.21 12.64 -14.25
CA SER A 50 7.87 13.79 -15.12
C SER A 50 6.38 14.15 -15.10
N ASN A 51 5.52 13.18 -14.80
CA ASN A 51 4.06 13.28 -14.85
C ASN A 51 3.37 12.86 -13.53
N CYS A 52 4.09 12.23 -12.61
CA CYS A 52 3.56 11.57 -11.43
C CYS A 52 4.58 11.59 -10.28
N SER A 53 4.23 10.92 -9.23
CA SER A 53 5.08 10.58 -8.08
C SER A 53 5.35 9.08 -8.04
N GLY A 54 6.23 8.65 -7.15
CA GLY A 54 6.52 7.25 -6.85
C GLY A 54 7.28 7.11 -5.54
N SER A 55 7.73 5.92 -5.25
CA SER A 55 8.56 5.63 -4.08
C SER A 55 9.57 4.51 -4.36
N LEU A 56 10.76 4.66 -3.82
CA LEU A 56 11.77 3.59 -3.76
C LEU A 56 11.32 2.62 -2.66
N VAL A 57 10.96 1.40 -3.04
CA VAL A 57 10.37 0.42 -2.11
C VAL A 57 11.21 -0.86 -2.04
N ILE A 58 11.08 -1.57 -0.92
CA ILE A 58 11.69 -2.88 -0.70
C ILE A 58 10.68 -3.79 -0.02
N PHE A 59 10.69 -5.08 -0.37
CA PHE A 59 9.94 -6.12 0.34
C PHE A 59 10.66 -6.49 1.64
N ASP A 60 9.89 -6.92 2.64
CA ASP A 60 10.47 -7.47 3.87
C ASP A 60 11.33 -8.70 3.57
N GLY A 61 12.55 -8.72 4.11
CA GLY A 61 13.54 -9.77 3.86
C GLY A 61 14.25 -9.71 2.50
N GLN A 62 13.88 -8.80 1.59
CA GLN A 62 14.57 -8.66 0.30
C GLN A 62 16.03 -8.20 0.49
N PRO A 63 17.02 -8.91 -0.12
CA PRO A 63 18.42 -8.52 0.01
C PRO A 63 18.69 -7.13 -0.59
N THR A 64 19.46 -6.31 0.10
CA THR A 64 19.85 -4.97 -0.38
C THR A 64 20.81 -5.01 -1.57
N THR A 65 21.35 -6.18 -1.89
CA THR A 65 22.12 -6.47 -3.12
C THR A 65 21.24 -6.69 -4.35
N SER A 66 19.90 -6.81 -4.17
CA SER A 66 18.96 -6.90 -5.28
C SER A 66 18.85 -5.57 -6.02
N LYS A 67 18.42 -5.63 -7.29
CA LYS A 67 18.05 -4.41 -8.04
C LYS A 67 16.90 -3.70 -7.33
N ALA A 68 17.04 -2.39 -7.20
CA ALA A 68 16.08 -1.58 -6.48
C ALA A 68 14.78 -1.39 -7.28
N LEU A 69 13.66 -1.26 -6.58
CA LEU A 69 12.32 -1.13 -7.15
C LEU A 69 11.74 0.26 -6.89
N VAL A 70 11.04 0.80 -7.90
CA VAL A 70 10.22 2.00 -7.77
C VAL A 70 8.76 1.66 -8.02
N LEU A 71 7.93 1.94 -7.01
CA LEU A 71 6.48 1.81 -7.05
C LEU A 71 5.85 3.10 -7.55
N THR A 72 4.84 2.98 -8.43
CA THR A 72 4.00 4.08 -8.94
C THR A 72 2.67 3.52 -9.47
N ASN A 73 1.80 4.33 -10.09
CA ASN A 73 0.60 3.83 -10.77
C ASN A 73 0.91 3.29 -12.17
N GLY A 74 0.01 2.43 -12.68
CA GLY A 74 0.02 1.94 -14.05
C GLY A 74 -0.15 3.08 -15.07
N HIS A 75 -1.06 4.03 -14.81
CA HIS A 75 -1.25 5.21 -15.67
C HIS A 75 -0.03 6.15 -15.70
N CYS A 76 0.92 5.98 -14.79
CA CYS A 76 2.16 6.76 -14.72
C CYS A 76 3.30 6.21 -15.58
N LEU A 77 3.12 5.05 -16.22
CA LEU A 77 4.20 4.37 -16.97
C LEU A 77 4.75 5.18 -18.15
N GLY A 78 3.94 6.09 -18.70
CA GLY A 78 4.28 6.85 -19.92
C GLY A 78 3.87 6.12 -21.20
N GLY A 79 3.65 6.87 -22.26
CA GLY A 79 3.16 6.31 -23.54
C GLY A 79 1.65 6.18 -23.66
N GLY A 80 0.91 6.73 -22.71
CA GLY A 80 -0.55 6.66 -22.62
C GLY A 80 -1.02 5.75 -21.47
N PHE A 81 -2.33 5.70 -21.25
CA PHE A 81 -2.92 4.83 -20.24
C PHE A 81 -3.01 3.38 -20.77
N LEU A 82 -2.75 2.42 -19.89
CA LEU A 82 -2.99 1.02 -20.18
C LEU A 82 -4.49 0.81 -20.36
N LYS A 83 -4.86 -0.03 -21.33
CA LYS A 83 -6.27 -0.35 -21.57
C LYS A 83 -6.83 -1.25 -20.46
N PRO A 84 -8.16 -1.31 -20.27
CA PRO A 84 -8.77 -2.36 -19.46
C PRO A 84 -8.30 -3.75 -19.93
N ASN A 85 -7.96 -4.59 -18.97
CA ASN A 85 -7.39 -5.94 -19.16
C ASN A 85 -5.98 -5.97 -19.78
N GLU A 86 -5.28 -4.85 -19.81
CA GLU A 86 -3.88 -4.78 -20.22
C GLU A 86 -2.96 -4.93 -19.01
N VAL A 87 -2.01 -5.86 -19.10
CA VAL A 87 -0.95 -6.09 -18.12
C VAL A 87 0.39 -6.06 -18.80
N VAL A 88 1.31 -5.26 -18.28
CA VAL A 88 2.71 -5.17 -18.75
C VAL A 88 3.59 -5.93 -17.80
N ILE A 89 4.37 -6.88 -18.31
CA ILE A 89 5.25 -7.74 -17.52
C ILE A 89 6.66 -7.74 -18.14
N ASN A 90 7.67 -7.55 -17.31
CA ASN A 90 9.09 -7.67 -17.68
C ASN A 90 9.48 -6.91 -18.96
N LYS A 91 8.89 -5.74 -19.19
CA LYS A 91 9.12 -4.91 -20.37
C LYS A 91 10.36 -4.03 -20.18
N SER A 92 11.35 -4.16 -21.08
CA SER A 92 12.51 -3.28 -21.09
C SER A 92 12.09 -1.82 -21.33
N VAL A 93 12.70 -0.90 -20.59
CA VAL A 93 12.44 0.53 -20.66
C VAL A 93 13.71 1.31 -20.33
N ARG A 94 13.76 2.58 -20.74
CA ARG A 94 14.76 3.55 -20.26
C ARG A 94 14.01 4.76 -19.75
N ARG A 95 14.05 4.96 -18.44
CA ARG A 95 13.38 6.10 -17.80
C ARG A 95 14.23 6.66 -16.68
N THR A 96 14.64 7.91 -16.81
CA THR A 96 15.28 8.62 -15.71
C THR A 96 14.21 9.23 -14.81
N MET A 97 14.37 9.02 -13.52
CA MET A 97 13.55 9.56 -12.45
C MET A 97 14.45 10.23 -11.42
N ARG A 98 13.89 10.93 -10.46
CA ARG A 98 14.65 11.54 -9.37
C ARG A 98 14.08 11.13 -8.02
N VAL A 99 14.94 10.77 -7.07
CA VAL A 99 14.58 10.37 -5.71
C VAL A 99 15.10 11.40 -4.70
N TYR A 100 14.27 11.73 -3.72
CA TYR A 100 14.64 12.64 -2.62
C TYR A 100 15.46 11.92 -1.56
N ASP A 101 16.52 12.57 -1.08
CA ASP A 101 17.19 12.17 0.16
C ASP A 101 16.52 12.81 1.41
N ALA A 102 17.03 12.50 2.59
CA ALA A 102 16.52 13.01 3.86
C ALA A 102 16.60 14.55 4.00
N LYS A 103 17.38 15.21 3.16
CA LYS A 103 17.56 16.68 3.11
C LYS A 103 16.81 17.33 1.96
N MET A 104 15.87 16.62 1.34
CA MET A 104 15.09 17.09 0.17
C MET A 104 15.92 17.35 -1.09
N LYS A 105 17.15 16.86 -1.17
CA LYS A 105 17.95 16.92 -2.39
C LYS A 105 17.54 15.78 -3.34
N LEU A 106 17.47 16.08 -4.63
CA LEU A 106 17.11 15.13 -5.68
C LEU A 106 18.35 14.48 -6.29
N HIS A 107 18.31 13.13 -6.39
CA HIS A 107 19.32 12.30 -7.03
C HIS A 107 18.71 11.55 -8.22
N ASN A 108 19.45 11.44 -9.32
CA ASN A 108 18.97 10.69 -10.49
C ASN A 108 19.06 9.18 -10.23
N ILE A 109 18.03 8.48 -10.66
CA ILE A 109 17.91 7.01 -10.72
C ILE A 109 17.35 6.61 -12.08
N ASN A 110 17.73 5.47 -12.61
CA ASN A 110 17.32 5.03 -13.94
C ASN A 110 16.61 3.68 -13.86
N ALA A 111 15.40 3.60 -14.40
CA ALA A 111 14.72 2.35 -14.62
C ALA A 111 15.14 1.70 -15.94
N THR A 112 15.33 0.40 -15.90
CA THR A 112 15.69 -0.44 -17.05
C THR A 112 14.58 -1.40 -17.44
N LYS A 113 13.62 -1.65 -16.53
CA LYS A 113 12.54 -2.60 -16.76
C LYS A 113 11.27 -2.17 -16.02
N ILE A 114 10.12 -2.33 -16.64
CA ILE A 114 8.83 -2.42 -15.98
C ILE A 114 8.67 -3.89 -15.58
N VAL A 115 8.74 -4.18 -14.26
CA VAL A 115 8.54 -5.54 -13.73
C VAL A 115 7.08 -5.93 -13.88
N TYR A 116 6.18 -4.99 -13.50
CA TYR A 116 4.74 -5.15 -13.56
C TYR A 116 4.06 -3.80 -13.76
N GLY A 117 2.93 -3.78 -14.47
CA GLY A 117 2.09 -2.60 -14.59
C GLY A 117 0.72 -2.92 -15.14
N THR A 118 -0.32 -2.36 -14.54
CA THR A 118 -1.72 -2.52 -14.96
C THR A 118 -2.57 -1.34 -14.51
N MET A 119 -3.73 -1.19 -15.16
CA MET A 119 -4.87 -0.39 -14.72
C MET A 119 -6.15 -1.27 -14.61
N THR A 120 -5.98 -2.59 -14.50
CA THR A 120 -7.09 -3.56 -14.34
C THR A 120 -7.16 -3.97 -12.87
N ASP A 121 -8.35 -3.93 -12.25
CA ASP A 121 -8.62 -4.23 -10.84
C ASP A 121 -7.80 -3.41 -9.82
N THR A 122 -6.66 -2.92 -10.22
CA THR A 122 -5.78 -2.01 -9.48
C THR A 122 -5.03 -1.13 -10.47
N ASP A 123 -4.57 0.03 -10.02
CA ASP A 123 -3.73 0.93 -10.82
C ASP A 123 -2.35 1.01 -10.17
N ALA A 124 -1.46 0.11 -10.56
CA ALA A 124 -0.16 -0.06 -9.94
C ALA A 124 0.91 -0.48 -10.93
N ALA A 125 2.14 -0.04 -10.70
CA ALA A 125 3.31 -0.44 -11.46
C ALA A 125 4.59 -0.46 -10.62
N LEU A 126 5.48 -1.41 -10.96
CA LEU A 126 6.83 -1.53 -10.40
C LEU A 126 7.86 -1.42 -11.52
N TYR A 127 8.81 -0.50 -11.34
CA TYR A 127 10.03 -0.43 -12.13
C TYR A 127 11.19 -1.11 -11.40
N GLU A 128 12.07 -1.76 -12.16
CA GLU A 128 13.40 -2.20 -11.69
C GLU A 128 14.44 -1.20 -12.20
N LEU A 129 15.36 -0.81 -11.29
CA LEU A 129 16.43 0.13 -11.57
C LEU A 129 17.70 -0.57 -12.09
N ASP A 130 18.61 0.22 -12.71
CA ASP A 130 19.95 -0.22 -13.07
C ASP A 130 20.86 -0.46 -11.84
N ALA A 131 20.53 0.12 -10.70
CA ALA A 131 21.27 0.08 -9.44
C ALA A 131 20.63 -0.85 -8.41
N THR A 132 21.45 -1.39 -7.50
CA THR A 132 20.99 -2.09 -6.29
C THR A 132 20.62 -1.10 -5.20
N TYR A 133 19.91 -1.57 -4.15
CA TYR A 133 19.66 -0.73 -2.96
C TYR A 133 20.97 -0.29 -2.30
N ASN A 134 21.98 -1.18 -2.20
CA ASN A 134 23.31 -0.85 -1.68
C ASN A 134 23.99 0.24 -2.51
N ASP A 135 23.92 0.19 -3.84
CA ASP A 135 24.49 1.22 -4.72
C ASP A 135 23.86 2.59 -4.46
N ILE A 136 22.53 2.62 -4.31
CA ILE A 136 21.79 3.86 -4.03
C ILE A 136 22.17 4.38 -2.66
N GLN A 137 22.13 3.54 -1.63
CA GLN A 137 22.45 3.94 -0.27
C GLN A 137 23.88 4.45 -0.13
N THR A 138 24.86 3.77 -0.76
CA THR A 138 26.27 4.18 -0.72
C THR A 138 26.49 5.53 -1.37
N ARG A 139 25.82 5.80 -2.50
CA ARG A 139 26.00 7.05 -3.24
C ARG A 139 25.22 8.24 -2.68
N THR A 140 24.09 7.99 -2.02
CA THR A 140 23.11 9.04 -1.70
C THR A 140 22.65 9.03 -0.24
N SER A 141 22.97 7.98 0.52
CA SER A 141 22.45 7.68 1.86
C SER A 141 20.94 7.46 1.92
N ILE A 142 20.27 7.29 0.77
CA ILE A 142 18.82 7.06 0.69
C ILE A 142 18.51 5.60 1.03
N ARG A 143 17.54 5.43 1.92
CA ARG A 143 16.97 4.12 2.28
C ARG A 143 15.62 3.95 1.59
N PRO A 144 15.26 2.73 1.15
CA PRO A 144 13.92 2.44 0.63
C PRO A 144 12.85 2.52 1.73
N LEU A 145 11.58 2.65 1.33
CA LEU A 145 10.43 2.44 2.19
C LEU A 145 10.07 0.95 2.18
N LEU A 146 9.57 0.44 3.31
CA LEU A 146 9.11 -0.95 3.40
C LEU A 146 7.71 -1.08 2.79
N LEU A 147 7.50 -2.05 1.93
CA LEU A 147 6.17 -2.41 1.45
C LEU A 147 5.44 -3.21 2.53
N ALA A 148 4.20 -2.82 2.88
CA ALA A 148 3.39 -3.58 3.81
C ALA A 148 2.96 -4.93 3.19
N ASN A 149 3.01 -6.00 3.97
CA ASN A 149 2.59 -7.35 3.58
C ASN A 149 1.15 -7.68 4.01
N THR A 150 0.47 -6.73 4.63
CA THR A 150 -0.90 -6.90 5.11
C THR A 150 -1.81 -5.78 4.62
N ARG A 151 -3.10 -6.08 4.53
CA ARG A 151 -4.14 -5.10 4.23
C ARG A 151 -4.22 -4.06 5.36
N PRO A 152 -4.23 -2.75 5.07
CA PRO A 152 -4.41 -1.72 6.08
C PRO A 152 -5.82 -1.75 6.70
N LEU A 153 -5.98 -1.08 7.82
CA LEU A 153 -7.27 -0.93 8.50
C LEU A 153 -7.87 0.46 8.27
N SER A 154 -9.19 0.57 8.38
CA SER A 154 -9.88 1.86 8.47
C SER A 154 -9.48 2.58 9.76
N GLY A 155 -9.45 3.92 9.75
CA GLY A 155 -9.03 4.76 10.86
C GLY A 155 -7.51 4.98 10.96
N VAL A 156 -6.70 4.32 10.10
CA VAL A 156 -5.25 4.54 10.09
C VAL A 156 -4.93 5.92 9.52
N LYS A 157 -4.15 6.70 10.27
CA LYS A 157 -3.60 7.99 9.80
C LYS A 157 -2.50 7.73 8.79
N ILE A 158 -2.50 8.50 7.73
CA ILE A 158 -1.61 8.33 6.59
C ILE A 158 -0.98 9.64 6.13
N ASP A 159 0.21 9.52 5.59
CA ASP A 159 0.90 10.57 4.84
C ASP A 159 0.97 10.17 3.36
N ILE A 160 0.73 11.13 2.47
CA ILE A 160 0.80 10.96 1.02
C ILE A 160 1.83 11.97 0.48
N PRO A 161 3.13 11.68 0.63
CA PRO A 161 4.19 12.56 0.15
C PRO A 161 4.33 12.50 -1.37
N SER A 162 4.00 13.60 -2.05
CA SER A 162 4.11 13.70 -3.50
C SER A 162 5.50 14.15 -3.94
N GLY A 163 6.20 13.29 -4.66
CA GLY A 163 7.50 13.65 -5.26
C GLY A 163 7.37 14.70 -6.35
N TYR A 164 6.26 14.74 -7.08
CA TYR A 164 6.00 15.73 -8.13
C TYR A 164 5.89 17.14 -7.54
N TRP A 165 5.08 17.31 -6.48
CA TRP A 165 4.81 18.59 -5.85
C TRP A 165 5.78 18.97 -4.73
N ALA A 166 6.61 18.03 -4.22
CA ALA A 166 7.40 18.18 -2.99
C ALA A 166 6.52 18.62 -1.79
N ARG A 167 5.31 18.04 -1.70
CA ARG A 167 4.29 18.36 -0.71
C ARG A 167 3.66 17.08 -0.16
N ASN A 168 3.30 17.10 1.12
CA ASN A 168 2.59 16.02 1.79
C ASN A 168 1.09 16.36 1.97
N TRP A 169 0.24 15.34 1.87
CA TRP A 169 -1.14 15.33 2.34
C TRP A 169 -1.23 14.41 3.53
N ALA A 170 -1.63 14.96 4.70
CA ALA A 170 -1.91 14.18 5.91
C ALA A 170 -3.40 13.86 5.93
N CYS A 171 -3.73 12.58 5.94
CA CYS A 171 -5.08 12.07 5.76
C CYS A 171 -5.34 10.90 6.71
N GLU A 172 -6.51 10.26 6.55
CA GLU A 172 -6.90 9.05 7.25
C GLU A 172 -7.63 8.10 6.28
N ILE A 173 -7.50 6.80 6.47
CA ILE A 173 -8.29 5.82 5.73
C ILE A 173 -9.71 5.82 6.28
N ASP A 174 -10.68 6.32 5.51
CA ASP A 174 -12.10 6.33 5.86
C ASP A 174 -12.73 4.94 5.67
N GLY A 175 -12.28 4.20 4.67
CA GLY A 175 -12.77 2.85 4.37
C GLY A 175 -12.23 2.29 3.08
N PHE A 176 -12.88 1.23 2.60
CA PHE A 176 -12.52 0.53 1.39
C PHE A 176 -13.72 0.43 0.47
N VAL A 177 -13.47 0.60 -0.83
CA VAL A 177 -14.51 0.64 -1.85
C VAL A 177 -14.55 -0.70 -2.56
N HIS A 178 -15.73 -1.36 -2.57
CA HIS A 178 -15.91 -2.62 -3.26
C HIS A 178 -15.42 -2.53 -4.71
N GLN A 179 -15.95 -1.56 -5.48
CA GLN A 179 -15.46 -1.21 -6.80
C GLN A 179 -15.44 0.30 -6.99
N LEU A 180 -14.33 0.81 -7.52
CA LEU A 180 -14.16 2.20 -7.92
C LEU A 180 -14.13 2.27 -9.44
N ARG A 181 -15.13 2.91 -10.05
CA ARG A 181 -15.23 3.08 -11.51
C ARG A 181 -14.76 4.45 -11.93
N GLU A 182 -13.85 4.50 -12.88
CA GLU A 182 -13.38 5.74 -13.51
C GLU A 182 -13.26 5.54 -15.02
N ALA A 183 -14.09 6.24 -15.80
CA ALA A 183 -14.21 6.06 -17.25
C ALA A 183 -14.38 4.56 -17.60
N ASP A 184 -13.43 3.97 -18.34
CA ASP A 184 -13.45 2.57 -18.78
C ASP A 184 -12.80 1.61 -17.77
N TRP A 185 -12.19 2.12 -16.69
CA TRP A 185 -11.50 1.30 -15.70
C TRP A 185 -12.36 1.01 -14.49
N LEU A 186 -12.10 -0.15 -13.92
CA LEU A 186 -12.71 -0.62 -12.70
C LEU A 186 -11.59 -1.09 -11.75
N PHE A 187 -11.53 -0.51 -10.54
CA PHE A 187 -10.58 -0.87 -9.51
C PHE A 187 -11.32 -1.51 -8.35
N THR A 188 -10.76 -2.58 -7.78
CA THR A 188 -11.38 -3.32 -6.67
C THR A 188 -10.67 -3.01 -5.36
N ASP A 189 -11.43 -2.99 -4.25
CA ASP A 189 -10.92 -2.82 -2.88
C ASP A 189 -10.02 -1.58 -2.72
N SER A 190 -10.40 -0.47 -3.39
CA SER A 190 -9.66 0.78 -3.34
C SER A 190 -9.74 1.42 -1.96
N ILE A 191 -8.65 2.03 -1.50
CA ILE A 191 -8.60 2.82 -0.27
C ILE A 191 -9.33 4.13 -0.50
N ARG A 192 -10.32 4.45 0.35
CA ARG A 192 -10.98 5.75 0.39
C ARG A 192 -10.40 6.59 1.52
N TYR A 193 -10.04 7.84 1.21
CA TYR A 193 -9.56 8.77 2.24
C TYR A 193 -10.72 9.51 2.91
N ASN A 194 -10.48 10.04 4.10
CA ASN A 194 -11.43 10.87 4.82
C ASN A 194 -11.79 12.14 4.05
N GLN A 195 -12.94 12.72 4.39
CA GLN A 195 -13.37 13.98 3.79
C GLN A 195 -12.38 15.10 4.10
N GLY A 196 -12.10 15.93 3.09
CA GLY A 196 -11.10 17.02 3.18
C GLY A 196 -9.68 16.59 2.78
N CYS A 197 -9.43 15.29 2.58
CA CYS A 197 -8.19 14.82 1.97
C CYS A 197 -8.33 14.88 0.44
N GLU A 198 -8.08 16.04 -0.13
CA GLU A 198 -8.19 16.27 -1.58
C GLU A 198 -6.79 16.23 -2.22
N THR A 199 -6.42 15.10 -2.79
CA THR A 199 -5.21 14.99 -3.62
C THR A 199 -5.49 15.58 -5.01
N ILE A 200 -4.45 16.01 -5.71
CA ILE A 200 -4.56 16.73 -6.99
C ILE A 200 -3.74 16.03 -8.09
N GLY A 201 -3.97 16.38 -9.35
CA GLY A 201 -3.18 15.85 -10.46
C GLY A 201 -1.67 15.96 -10.19
N GLY A 202 -0.89 14.91 -10.52
CA GLY A 202 0.54 14.79 -10.19
C GLY A 202 0.85 14.13 -8.83
N THR A 203 -0.15 14.00 -7.93
CA THR A 203 0.00 13.16 -6.73
C THR A 203 -0.14 11.66 -7.04
N SER A 204 -0.62 11.31 -8.22
CA SER A 204 -0.68 9.93 -8.70
C SER A 204 0.66 9.21 -8.51
N GLY A 205 0.64 8.00 -7.99
CA GLY A 205 1.82 7.20 -7.69
C GLY A 205 2.55 7.58 -6.41
N SER A 206 2.12 8.62 -5.67
CA SER A 206 2.64 8.89 -4.33
C SER A 206 2.37 7.69 -3.42
N PRO A 207 3.33 7.26 -2.59
CA PRO A 207 3.03 6.21 -1.63
C PRO A 207 2.01 6.71 -0.60
N ILE A 208 1.15 5.82 -0.15
CA ILE A 208 0.36 5.99 1.07
C ILE A 208 1.19 5.37 2.18
N VAL A 209 1.75 6.20 3.04
CA VAL A 209 2.62 5.78 4.14
C VAL A 209 1.84 5.83 5.44
N GLU A 210 1.92 4.80 6.25
CA GLU A 210 1.37 4.82 7.60
C GLU A 210 2.07 5.91 8.42
N ASN A 211 1.30 6.82 9.01
CA ASN A 211 1.82 8.02 9.68
C ASN A 211 2.83 7.67 10.78
N GLY A 212 3.95 8.39 10.80
CA GLY A 212 5.06 8.17 11.75
C GLY A 212 5.94 6.96 11.44
N THR A 213 5.72 6.27 10.30
CA THR A 213 6.51 5.11 9.88
C THR A 213 7.17 5.34 8.51
N ARG A 214 7.84 4.31 8.00
CA ARG A 214 8.32 4.22 6.61
C ARG A 214 7.65 3.05 5.87
N ILE A 215 6.43 2.69 6.26
CA ILE A 215 5.70 1.55 5.71
C ILE A 215 4.70 2.05 4.67
N VAL A 216 4.84 1.58 3.44
CA VAL A 216 3.94 1.87 2.32
C VAL A 216 2.80 0.85 2.34
N ILE A 217 1.60 1.32 2.62
CA ILE A 217 0.37 0.51 2.70
C ILE A 217 -0.51 0.64 1.46
N GLY A 218 -0.15 1.55 0.55
CA GLY A 218 -0.89 1.78 -0.70
C GLY A 218 -0.20 2.78 -1.61
N ILE A 219 -0.89 3.09 -2.73
CA ILE A 219 -0.47 4.08 -3.73
C ILE A 219 -1.63 5.04 -3.95
N ASN A 220 -1.40 6.35 -3.88
CA ASN A 220 -2.40 7.34 -4.27
C ASN A 220 -2.73 7.23 -5.75
N ASN A 221 -4.01 7.21 -6.09
CA ASN A 221 -4.45 6.97 -7.46
C ASN A 221 -5.20 8.17 -8.04
N THR A 222 -6.46 8.38 -7.65
CA THR A 222 -7.39 9.30 -8.30
C THR A 222 -8.28 10.03 -7.30
N GLY A 223 -9.07 10.98 -7.78
CA GLY A 223 -10.05 11.68 -6.97
C GLY A 223 -11.20 12.24 -7.82
N ASN A 224 -12.35 12.43 -7.21
CA ASN A 224 -13.50 13.03 -7.87
C ASN A 224 -13.40 14.56 -7.80
N GLU A 225 -12.83 15.17 -8.83
CA GLU A 225 -12.51 16.61 -8.84
C GLU A 225 -13.73 17.53 -8.97
N SER A 226 -14.73 17.14 -9.77
CA SER A 226 -15.83 18.04 -10.17
C SER A 226 -17.24 17.52 -9.88
N GLY A 227 -17.38 16.37 -9.20
CA GLY A 227 -18.69 15.78 -8.90
C GLY A 227 -19.34 15.06 -10.09
N ARG A 228 -18.65 14.86 -11.21
CA ARG A 228 -19.15 14.10 -12.34
C ARG A 228 -19.24 12.60 -11.98
N ARG A 229 -20.09 11.89 -12.71
CA ARG A 229 -20.34 10.48 -12.44
C ARG A 229 -19.47 9.58 -13.31
N CYS A 230 -18.51 8.88 -12.72
CA CYS A 230 -17.68 7.86 -13.32
C CYS A 230 -16.94 8.30 -14.60
N THR A 231 -16.56 9.56 -14.71
CA THR A 231 -15.72 10.06 -15.81
C THR A 231 -14.27 10.17 -15.40
N MET A 232 -13.36 10.43 -16.34
CA MET A 232 -11.96 10.68 -16.06
C MET A 232 -11.80 11.75 -14.98
N ASN A 233 -10.94 11.52 -13.98
CA ASN A 233 -10.73 12.35 -12.78
C ASN A 233 -12.02 12.59 -11.96
N ASN A 234 -13.01 11.72 -12.13
CA ASN A 234 -14.26 11.76 -11.38
C ASN A 234 -14.75 10.32 -11.14
N PRO A 235 -14.01 9.52 -10.36
CA PRO A 235 -14.43 8.16 -10.04
C PRO A 235 -15.75 8.17 -9.25
N CYS A 236 -16.45 7.05 -9.32
CA CYS A 236 -17.63 6.77 -8.52
C CYS A 236 -17.49 5.39 -7.85
N GLU A 237 -18.06 5.26 -6.68
CA GLU A 237 -18.11 4.00 -5.95
C GLU A 237 -19.27 3.14 -6.45
N VAL A 238 -19.04 1.84 -6.59
CA VAL A 238 -20.07 0.84 -6.88
C VAL A 238 -20.06 -0.18 -5.75
N ASP A 239 -21.18 -0.32 -5.05
CA ASP A 239 -21.30 -1.28 -3.95
C ASP A 239 -21.62 -2.70 -4.47
N GLU A 240 -21.68 -3.68 -3.56
CA GLU A 240 -21.95 -5.08 -3.87
C GLU A 240 -23.32 -5.33 -4.51
N THR A 241 -24.26 -4.38 -4.38
CA THR A 241 -25.58 -4.43 -5.01
C THR A 241 -25.61 -3.79 -6.41
N GLY A 242 -24.49 -3.20 -6.83
CA GLY A 242 -24.37 -2.45 -8.09
C GLY A 242 -24.86 -0.99 -8.00
N ARG A 243 -25.18 -0.50 -6.80
CA ARG A 243 -25.57 0.90 -6.61
C ARG A 243 -24.35 1.81 -6.76
N VAL A 244 -24.50 2.84 -7.58
CA VAL A 244 -23.45 3.82 -7.86
C VAL A 244 -23.60 5.06 -7.01
N VAL A 245 -22.53 5.44 -6.30
CA VAL A 245 -22.45 6.63 -5.46
C VAL A 245 -21.33 7.54 -5.97
N VAL A 246 -21.61 8.83 -6.08
CA VAL A 246 -20.63 9.88 -6.39
C VAL A 246 -20.33 10.65 -5.12
N LEU A 247 -19.06 10.72 -4.75
CA LEU A 247 -18.57 11.50 -3.63
C LEU A 247 -17.66 12.62 -4.14
N PRO A 248 -18.20 13.84 -4.38
CA PRO A 248 -17.40 14.96 -4.84
C PRO A 248 -16.24 15.28 -3.89
N LYS A 249 -15.08 15.62 -4.43
CA LYS A 249 -13.87 15.96 -3.66
C LYS A 249 -13.29 14.80 -2.83
N ARG A 250 -13.72 13.57 -3.09
CA ARG A 250 -13.17 12.38 -2.45
C ARG A 250 -11.99 11.84 -3.25
N SER A 251 -10.89 11.52 -2.58
CA SER A 251 -9.71 10.90 -3.19
C SER A 251 -9.53 9.46 -2.74
N TYR A 252 -8.81 8.70 -3.57
CA TYR A 252 -8.68 7.24 -3.45
C TYR A 252 -7.27 6.78 -3.78
N GLY A 253 -6.90 5.64 -3.20
CA GLY A 253 -5.66 4.92 -3.49
C GLY A 253 -5.87 3.44 -3.75
N GLN A 254 -4.80 2.78 -4.19
CA GLN A 254 -4.78 1.34 -4.42
C GLN A 254 -3.95 0.64 -3.36
N GLN A 255 -4.34 -0.56 -2.97
CA GLN A 255 -3.63 -1.36 -1.98
C GLN A 255 -2.38 -2.02 -2.59
N THR A 256 -1.32 -2.17 -1.79
CA THR A 256 -0.03 -2.71 -2.27
C THR A 256 0.32 -4.07 -1.68
N TYR A 257 -0.34 -4.52 -0.61
CA TYR A 257 -0.04 -5.81 0.03
C TYR A 257 -0.16 -7.01 -0.92
N LYS A 258 -1.02 -6.91 -1.95
CA LYS A 258 -1.22 -7.97 -2.97
C LYS A 258 0.06 -8.32 -3.74
N PHE A 259 1.03 -7.40 -3.82
CA PHE A 259 2.31 -7.70 -4.46
C PHE A 259 3.04 -8.87 -3.78
N TYR A 260 2.94 -9.02 -2.44
CA TYR A 260 3.61 -10.11 -1.74
C TYR A 260 3.18 -11.51 -2.23
N GLY A 261 1.91 -11.68 -2.55
CA GLY A 261 1.40 -12.94 -3.09
C GLY A 261 1.93 -13.30 -4.47
N CYS A 262 2.50 -12.32 -5.20
CA CYS A 262 2.95 -12.46 -6.58
C CYS A 262 4.47 -12.45 -6.75
N PHE A 263 5.23 -12.38 -5.66
CA PHE A 263 6.69 -12.48 -5.68
C PHE A 263 7.13 -13.78 -4.99
N ASN A 264 8.00 -14.54 -5.65
CA ASN A 264 8.51 -15.78 -5.12
C ASN A 264 9.61 -15.55 -4.05
N GLU A 265 10.16 -16.61 -3.49
CA GLU A 265 11.21 -16.58 -2.46
C GLU A 265 12.50 -15.83 -2.87
N ASN A 266 12.74 -15.68 -4.18
CA ASN A 266 13.86 -14.93 -4.73
C ASN A 266 13.49 -13.48 -5.06
N PHE A 267 12.33 -13.01 -4.62
CA PHE A 267 11.79 -11.68 -4.92
C PHE A 267 11.66 -11.40 -6.42
N ALA A 268 11.39 -12.41 -7.21
CA ALA A 268 11.04 -12.32 -8.62
C ALA A 268 9.53 -12.41 -8.80
N LEU A 269 8.97 -11.58 -9.70
CA LEU A 269 7.55 -11.63 -10.04
C LEU A 269 7.21 -12.98 -10.67
N ASP A 270 6.22 -13.65 -10.11
CA ASP A 270 5.63 -14.89 -10.60
C ASP A 270 4.09 -14.84 -10.44
N LEU A 271 3.41 -14.47 -11.52
CA LEU A 271 1.96 -14.37 -11.54
C LEU A 271 1.25 -15.75 -11.54
N ALA A 272 2.01 -16.87 -11.69
CA ALA A 272 1.44 -18.21 -11.65
C ALA A 272 1.28 -18.74 -10.22
N LEU A 273 1.86 -18.07 -9.21
CA LEU A 273 1.68 -18.44 -7.81
C LEU A 273 0.19 -18.45 -7.44
N SER A 274 -0.23 -19.47 -6.70
CA SER A 274 -1.62 -19.60 -6.21
C SER A 274 -2.01 -18.49 -5.23
N SER A 275 -1.05 -17.83 -4.61
CA SER A 275 -1.22 -16.67 -3.73
C SER A 275 -1.33 -15.34 -4.46
N CYS A 276 -1.12 -15.32 -5.79
CA CYS A 276 -1.10 -14.09 -6.57
C CYS A 276 -2.50 -13.66 -7.00
N ASP A 277 -2.95 -12.54 -6.43
CA ASP A 277 -4.24 -11.89 -6.72
C ASP A 277 -4.11 -10.67 -7.66
N LEU A 278 -2.93 -10.43 -8.24
CA LEU A 278 -2.77 -9.38 -9.24
C LEU A 278 -3.29 -9.84 -10.61
N PRO A 279 -3.84 -8.93 -11.44
CA PRO A 279 -4.19 -9.20 -12.84
C PRO A 279 -3.04 -9.80 -13.65
N LYS A 280 -3.40 -10.69 -14.59
CA LYS A 280 -2.46 -11.50 -15.38
C LYS A 280 -2.59 -11.22 -16.86
#